data_456bda85cc28edca4ce6b7fdeda8e0e8
#
_entry.id   456bda85cc28edca4ce6b7fdeda8e0e8
#
_cell.length_a   1.000
_cell.length_b   1.000
_cell.length_c   1.000
_cell.angle_alpha   90.00
_cell.angle_beta   90.00
_cell.angle_gamma   90.00
#
_symmetry.space_group_name_H-M   'P 1'
#
loop_
_entity.id
_entity.type
_entity.pdbx_description
1 polymer ?
#
loop_
_entity_poly.entity_id
_entity_poly.type
_entity_poly.pdbx_seq_one_letter_code
_entity_poly.pdbx_strand_id
1 'polypeptide(L)'
;MDYKSSLDEVLEIIDELSEENKKIPILVEGGKDKKALKKLNIKGKIITINSGKNLIDFCDRLSKKYDEIIILTDWDRKGGFLRKRIQENLKGRIKCITKFRRLLSKNTMINYHNRLHVGRW
;
A
#
# COMPACT_ATOMS: atom_id res chain seq x y z
N MET A 1 -2.42 -25.38 -5.83
CA MET A 1 -2.44 -24.17 -6.66
C MET A 1 -1.22 -24.15 -7.56
N ASP A 2 -1.42 -23.85 -8.82
CA ASP A 2 -0.33 -23.73 -9.78
C ASP A 2 0.54 -22.52 -9.47
N TYR A 3 1.83 -22.71 -9.38
CA TYR A 3 2.80 -21.67 -9.10
C TYR A 3 2.77 -20.54 -10.14
N LYS A 4 2.71 -20.91 -11.40
CA LYS A 4 2.71 -19.96 -12.50
C LYS A 4 1.44 -19.10 -12.49
N SER A 5 0.31 -19.71 -12.21
CA SER A 5 -0.97 -19.02 -12.13
C SER A 5 -0.97 -17.97 -11.01
N SER A 6 -0.38 -18.32 -9.86
CA SER A 6 -0.28 -17.38 -8.74
C SER A 6 0.63 -16.21 -9.04
N LEU A 7 1.72 -16.46 -9.77
CA LEU A 7 2.61 -15.39 -10.19
C LEU A 7 1.91 -14.44 -11.16
N ASP A 8 1.16 -14.99 -12.10
CA ASP A 8 0.40 -14.18 -13.05
C ASP A 8 -0.61 -13.29 -12.34
N GLU A 9 -1.27 -13.81 -11.31
CA GLU A 9 -2.22 -13.03 -10.51
C GLU A 9 -1.53 -11.86 -9.81
N VAL A 10 -0.37 -12.11 -9.22
CA VAL A 10 0.39 -11.04 -8.55
C VAL A 10 0.78 -9.96 -9.54
N LEU A 11 1.24 -10.35 -10.73
CA LEU A 11 1.63 -9.39 -11.76
C LEU A 11 0.44 -8.55 -12.24
N GLU A 12 -0.73 -9.17 -12.37
CA GLU A 12 -1.95 -8.44 -12.73
C GLU A 12 -2.33 -7.42 -11.66
N ILE A 13 -2.23 -7.80 -10.39
CA ILE A 13 -2.52 -6.90 -9.29
C ILE A 13 -1.56 -5.71 -9.30
N ILE A 14 -0.29 -5.97 -9.54
CA ILE A 14 0.72 -4.91 -9.61
C ILE A 14 0.45 -3.97 -10.78
N ASP A 15 0.06 -4.51 -11.94
CA ASP A 15 -0.31 -3.69 -13.08
C ASP A 15 -1.50 -2.78 -12.79
N GLU A 16 -2.52 -3.34 -12.17
CA GLU A 16 -3.69 -2.55 -11.78
C GLU A 16 -3.33 -1.46 -10.79
N LEU A 17 -2.48 -1.80 -9.81
CA LEU A 17 -2.00 -0.84 -8.83
C LEU A 17 -1.22 0.29 -9.52
N SER A 18 -0.36 -0.06 -10.46
CA SER A 18 0.42 0.91 -11.22
C SER A 18 -0.48 1.88 -12.00
N GLU A 19 -1.53 1.36 -12.61
CA GLU A 19 -2.47 2.19 -13.35
C GLU A 19 -3.23 3.16 -12.44
N GLU A 20 -3.72 2.67 -11.29
CA GLU A 20 -4.41 3.55 -10.36
C GLU A 20 -3.48 4.57 -9.74
N ASN A 21 -2.23 4.20 -9.53
CA ASN A 21 -1.25 5.11 -8.96
C ASN A 21 -0.91 6.30 -9.85
N LYS A 22 -1.24 6.24 -11.13
CA LYS A 22 -1.04 7.39 -12.01
C LYS A 22 -1.85 8.61 -11.56
N LYS A 23 -2.98 8.37 -10.92
CA LYS A 23 -3.88 9.43 -10.46
C LYS A 23 -4.02 9.49 -8.95
N ILE A 24 -3.76 8.40 -8.26
CA ILE A 24 -4.03 8.26 -6.82
C ILE A 24 -2.72 7.92 -6.12
N PRO A 25 -2.32 8.70 -5.08
CA PRO A 25 -1.07 8.40 -4.38
C PRO A 25 -1.19 7.12 -3.56
N ILE A 26 -0.04 6.45 -3.39
CA ILE A 26 0.06 5.28 -2.54
C ILE A 26 0.68 5.71 -1.21
N LEU A 27 0.09 5.25 -0.11
CA LEU A 27 0.62 5.48 1.23
C LEU A 27 1.25 4.20 1.75
N VAL A 28 2.51 4.30 2.16
CA VAL A 28 3.25 3.18 2.75
C VAL A 28 3.85 3.60 4.08
N GLU A 29 4.29 2.63 4.88
CA GLU A 29 4.82 2.92 6.20
C GLU A 29 6.19 3.57 6.16
N GLY A 30 7.09 3.09 5.31
CA GLY A 30 8.45 3.60 5.31
C GLY A 30 9.17 3.51 3.99
N GLY A 31 10.44 3.91 4.01
CA GLY A 31 11.27 3.99 2.82
C GLY A 31 11.56 2.65 2.16
N LYS A 32 11.59 1.58 2.92
CA LYS A 32 11.81 0.25 2.36
C LYS A 32 10.67 -0.17 1.47
N ASP A 33 9.45 0.13 1.89
CA ASP A 33 8.26 -0.17 1.10
C ASP A 33 8.24 0.67 -0.19
N LYS A 34 8.61 1.92 -0.07
CA LYS A 34 8.69 2.81 -1.23
C LYS A 34 9.72 2.29 -2.24
N LYS A 35 10.88 1.85 -1.78
CA LYS A 35 11.90 1.27 -2.66
C LYS A 35 11.41 0.00 -3.33
N ALA A 36 10.71 -0.85 -2.59
CA ALA A 36 10.17 -2.09 -3.13
C ALA A 36 9.17 -1.81 -4.25
N LEU A 37 8.30 -0.83 -4.06
CA LEU A 37 7.35 -0.45 -5.10
C LEU A 37 8.05 0.09 -6.34
N LYS A 38 9.08 0.89 -6.17
CA LYS A 38 9.85 1.40 -7.30
C LYS A 38 10.54 0.31 -8.10
N LYS A 39 11.01 -0.74 -7.42
CA LYS A 39 11.57 -1.91 -8.09
C LYS A 39 10.55 -2.65 -8.93
N LEU A 40 9.27 -2.52 -8.60
CA LEU A 40 8.18 -3.10 -9.36
C LEU A 40 7.67 -2.18 -10.46
N ASN A 41 8.39 -1.12 -10.77
CA ASN A 41 8.04 -0.13 -11.78
C ASN A 41 6.78 0.68 -11.47
N ILE A 42 6.47 0.83 -10.20
CA ILE A 42 5.39 1.72 -9.77
C ILE A 42 5.96 3.12 -9.67
N LYS A 43 5.58 3.99 -10.58
CA LYS A 43 6.25 5.28 -10.79
C LYS A 43 5.49 6.51 -10.32
N GLY A 44 4.25 6.35 -9.88
CA GLY A 44 3.45 7.48 -9.42
C GLY A 44 3.84 7.95 -8.03
N LYS A 45 3.02 8.79 -7.45
CA LYS A 45 3.30 9.35 -6.13
C LYS A 45 3.21 8.29 -5.05
N ILE A 46 4.26 8.17 -4.26
CA ILE A 46 4.30 7.27 -3.10
C ILE A 46 4.64 8.12 -1.89
N ILE A 47 3.77 8.08 -0.88
CA ILE A 47 3.91 8.87 0.33
C ILE A 47 4.26 7.93 1.48
N THR A 48 5.29 8.30 2.26
CA THR A 48 5.64 7.52 3.45
C THR A 48 5.06 8.20 4.69
N ILE A 49 4.64 7.39 5.65
CA ILE A 49 4.17 7.90 6.92
C ILE A 49 5.39 8.30 7.73
N ASN A 50 5.43 9.55 8.15
CA ASN A 50 6.55 10.03 8.93
C ASN A 50 6.27 9.71 10.39
N SER A 51 6.90 8.66 10.90
CA SER A 51 6.64 8.11 12.22
C SER A 51 6.98 9.05 13.38
N GLY A 52 7.79 10.05 13.15
CA GLY A 52 8.14 11.01 14.18
C GLY A 52 7.17 12.16 14.32
N LYS A 53 6.10 12.18 13.54
CA LYS A 53 5.16 13.30 13.52
C LYS A 53 3.77 12.90 13.97
N ASN A 54 2.99 13.89 14.35
CA ASN A 54 1.61 13.70 14.76
C ASN A 54 0.79 13.14 13.58
N LEU A 55 0.18 11.99 13.80
CA LEU A 55 -0.62 11.32 12.79
C LEU A 55 -1.84 12.15 12.38
N ILE A 56 -2.43 12.87 13.32
CA ILE A 56 -3.59 13.72 13.05
C ILE A 56 -3.22 14.82 12.07
N ASP A 57 -2.10 15.51 12.30
CA ASP A 57 -1.62 16.56 11.40
C ASP A 57 -1.28 16.00 10.02
N PHE A 58 -0.68 14.82 9.98
CA PHE A 58 -0.36 14.16 8.74
C PHE A 58 -1.63 13.90 7.92
N CYS A 59 -2.66 13.33 8.55
CA CYS A 59 -3.93 13.07 7.88
C CYS A 59 -4.64 14.35 7.46
N ASP A 60 -4.56 15.41 8.25
CA ASP A 60 -5.13 16.69 7.88
C ASP A 60 -4.49 17.23 6.60
N ARG A 61 -3.17 17.14 6.50
CA ARG A 61 -2.48 17.60 5.30
C ARG A 61 -2.83 16.77 4.07
N LEU A 62 -2.94 15.45 4.24
CA LEU A 62 -3.36 14.58 3.15
C LEU A 62 -4.75 14.94 2.65
N SER A 63 -5.68 15.18 3.58
CA SER A 63 -7.06 15.47 3.22
C SER A 63 -7.24 16.78 2.45
N LYS A 64 -6.29 17.69 2.60
CA LYS A 64 -6.30 18.95 1.86
C LYS A 64 -5.77 18.83 0.45
N LYS A 65 -5.00 17.77 0.17
CA LYS A 65 -4.36 17.58 -1.13
C LYS A 65 -5.02 16.52 -1.99
N TYR A 66 -5.64 15.53 -1.39
CA TYR A 66 -6.11 14.35 -2.12
C TYR A 66 -7.52 13.96 -1.71
N ASP A 67 -8.28 13.49 -2.68
CA ASP A 67 -9.64 12.96 -2.46
C ASP A 67 -9.62 11.45 -2.26
N GLU A 68 -8.60 10.79 -2.76
CA GLU A 68 -8.44 9.34 -2.68
C GLU A 68 -7.00 8.99 -2.34
N ILE A 69 -6.79 7.88 -1.67
CA ILE A 69 -5.46 7.38 -1.35
C ILE A 69 -5.48 5.86 -1.31
N ILE A 70 -4.42 5.24 -1.85
CA ILE A 70 -4.24 3.79 -1.80
C ILE A 70 -3.37 3.47 -0.60
N ILE A 71 -3.89 2.68 0.34
CA ILE A 71 -3.17 2.35 1.56
C ILE A 71 -2.50 0.99 1.42
N LEU A 72 -1.17 0.98 1.47
CA LEU A 72 -0.35 -0.23 1.44
C LEU A 72 0.57 -0.28 2.65
N THR A 73 0.00 -0.13 3.83
CA THR A 73 0.79 -0.33 5.05
C THR A 73 1.00 -1.81 5.27
N ASP A 74 2.02 -2.15 6.04
CA ASP A 74 2.32 -3.52 6.39
C ASP A 74 1.10 -4.20 7.00
N TRP A 75 0.89 -5.48 6.70
CA TRP A 75 -0.24 -6.24 7.23
C TRP A 75 0.11 -7.05 8.46
N ASP A 76 1.28 -6.85 9.02
CA ASP A 76 1.57 -7.41 10.33
C ASP A 76 0.71 -6.68 11.37
N ARG A 77 0.78 -7.14 12.61
CA ARG A 77 -0.05 -6.56 13.67
C ARG A 77 0.14 -5.05 13.80
N LYS A 78 1.38 -4.59 13.74
CA LYS A 78 1.71 -3.19 13.84
C LYS A 78 1.16 -2.39 12.66
N GLY A 79 1.36 -2.90 11.46
CA GLY A 79 0.86 -2.26 10.26
C GLY A 79 -0.66 -2.21 10.22
N GLY A 80 -1.32 -3.25 10.73
CA GLY A 80 -2.77 -3.28 10.83
C GLY A 80 -3.31 -2.20 11.75
N PHE A 81 -2.67 -1.98 12.88
CA PHE A 81 -3.03 -0.91 13.80
C PHE A 81 -2.89 0.46 13.14
N LEU A 82 -1.76 0.68 12.49
CA LEU A 82 -1.48 1.95 11.85
C LEU A 82 -2.49 2.23 10.75
N ARG A 83 -2.77 1.24 9.91
CA ARG A 83 -3.76 1.35 8.85
C ARG A 83 -5.13 1.75 9.42
N LYS A 84 -5.54 1.09 10.50
CA LYS A 84 -6.83 1.37 11.12
C LYS A 84 -6.92 2.79 11.64
N ARG A 85 -5.88 3.26 12.30
CA ARG A 85 -5.83 4.63 12.82
C ARG A 85 -5.88 5.66 11.70
N ILE A 86 -5.16 5.40 10.62
CA ILE A 86 -5.18 6.28 9.47
C ILE A 86 -6.57 6.34 8.86
N GLN A 87 -7.20 5.18 8.65
CA GLN A 87 -8.54 5.14 8.09
C GLN A 87 -9.56 5.88 8.96
N GLU A 88 -9.45 5.75 10.28
CA GLU A 88 -10.33 6.47 11.20
C GLU A 88 -10.16 7.98 11.08
N ASN A 89 -8.92 8.44 10.96
CA ASN A 89 -8.65 9.88 10.83
C ASN A 89 -9.06 10.44 9.46
N LEU A 90 -9.08 9.62 8.43
CA LEU A 90 -9.45 10.05 7.09
C LEU A 90 -10.93 9.83 6.75
N LYS A 91 -11.65 9.13 7.60
CA LYS A 91 -13.05 8.81 7.37
C LYS A 91 -13.87 10.07 7.12
N GLY A 92 -14.62 10.04 6.03
CA GLY A 92 -15.45 11.20 5.64
C GLY A 92 -14.67 12.31 4.93
N ARG A 93 -13.34 12.19 4.81
CA ARG A 93 -12.51 13.21 4.17
C ARG A 93 -11.80 12.71 2.93
N ILE A 94 -11.25 11.48 3.00
CA ILE A 94 -10.54 10.86 1.88
C ILE A 94 -11.06 9.44 1.69
N LYS A 95 -11.28 9.05 0.44
CA LYS A 95 -11.60 7.66 0.13
C LYS A 95 -10.33 6.81 0.25
N CYS A 96 -10.34 5.84 1.14
CA CYS A 96 -9.20 4.95 1.36
C CYS A 96 -9.38 3.66 0.58
N ILE A 97 -8.46 3.37 -0.33
CA ILE A 97 -8.48 2.16 -1.16
C ILE A 97 -7.56 1.14 -0.52
N THR A 98 -8.12 0.04 -0.04
CA THR A 98 -7.37 -0.98 0.69
C THR A 98 -7.34 -2.33 -0.02
N LYS A 99 -7.99 -2.45 -1.17
CA LYS A 99 -8.08 -3.72 -1.89
C LYS A 99 -6.73 -4.31 -2.29
N PHE A 100 -5.79 -3.46 -2.67
CA PHE A 100 -4.47 -3.92 -3.13
C PHE A 100 -3.66 -4.57 -2.02
N ARG A 101 -3.69 -3.97 -0.84
CA ARG A 101 -3.01 -4.56 0.32
C ARG A 101 -3.53 -5.96 0.58
N ARG A 102 -4.84 -6.13 0.55
CA ARG A 102 -5.46 -7.43 0.80
C ARG A 102 -5.10 -8.44 -0.26
N LEU A 103 -5.17 -8.04 -1.54
CA LEU A 103 -4.87 -8.93 -2.65
C LEU A 103 -3.40 -9.33 -2.68
N LEU A 104 -2.50 -8.39 -2.44
CA LEU A 104 -1.06 -8.68 -2.41
C LEU A 104 -0.70 -9.55 -1.22
N SER A 105 -1.28 -9.28 -0.06
CA SER A 105 -1.06 -10.11 1.13
C SER A 105 -1.45 -11.55 0.87
N LYS A 106 -2.64 -11.75 0.32
CA LYS A 106 -3.15 -13.10 0.04
C LYS A 106 -2.24 -13.87 -0.90
N ASN A 107 -1.79 -13.23 -1.97
CA ASN A 107 -1.02 -13.91 -3.00
C ASN A 107 0.46 -14.01 -2.68
N THR A 108 1.09 -12.94 -2.20
CA THR A 108 2.53 -12.93 -1.98
C THR A 108 2.94 -13.72 -0.76
N MET A 109 2.21 -13.61 0.33
CA MET A 109 2.57 -14.32 1.56
C MET A 109 2.48 -15.84 1.40
N ILE A 110 1.49 -16.31 0.67
CA ILE A 110 1.32 -17.75 0.47
C ILE A 110 2.37 -18.30 -0.47
N ASN A 111 2.66 -17.58 -1.55
CA ASN A 111 3.43 -18.13 -2.66
C ASN A 111 4.84 -17.60 -2.82
N TYR A 112 5.09 -16.38 -2.41
CA TYR A 112 6.31 -15.69 -2.84
C TYR A 112 7.07 -14.95 -1.77
N HIS A 113 6.67 -15.02 -0.53
CA HIS A 113 7.33 -14.24 0.52
C HIS A 113 8.84 -14.50 0.59
N ASN A 114 9.28 -15.70 0.23
CA ASN A 114 10.69 -16.05 0.24
C ASN A 114 11.40 -15.82 -1.08
N ARG A 115 10.64 -15.62 -2.17
CA ARG A 115 11.24 -15.57 -3.51
C ARG A 115 11.30 -14.17 -4.08
N LEU A 116 10.27 -13.41 -3.91
CA LEU A 116 10.19 -12.09 -4.51
C LEU A 116 10.54 -10.98 -3.53
N HIS A 117 10.60 -11.30 -2.25
CA HIS A 117 10.87 -10.34 -1.19
C HIS A 117 9.94 -9.14 -1.22
N VAL A 118 8.76 -9.32 -1.81
CA VAL A 118 7.71 -8.31 -1.77
C VAL A 118 6.74 -8.61 -0.64
N GLY A 119 6.94 -9.69 0.06
CA GLY A 119 6.05 -10.19 1.08
C GLY A 119 6.01 -9.39 2.35
N ARG A 120 6.71 -8.30 2.41
CA ARG A 120 6.57 -7.39 3.54
C ARG A 120 5.17 -6.84 3.65
N TRP A 121 4.46 -6.91 2.57
CA TRP A 121 3.09 -6.43 2.51
C TRP A 121 2.10 -7.54 2.87
#